data_d77a9a82d9e78c75b2d9d637a42a2a2c
#
_entry.id   d77a9a82d9e78c75b2d9d637a42a2a2c
#
_cell.length_a   1.000
_cell.length_b   1.000
_cell.length_c   1.000
_cell.angle_alpha   90.00
_cell.angle_beta   90.00
_cell.angle_gamma   90.00
#
_symmetry.space_group_name_H-M   'P 1'
#
loop_
_entity.id
_entity.type
_entity.pdbx_description
1 polymer ?
#
loop_
_entity_poly.entity_id
_entity_poly.type
_entity_poly.pdbx_seq_one_letter_code
_entity_poly.pdbx_strand_id
1 'polypeptide(L)'
;MVNTPRIMKKFKRALPVAMAIVLGSTAAPLVVRADSSKVVTLGANLTDSQKNSMYEYFGTSSDKAEVIEVTNADERKYLEGVAPDEQIGTRTYSCSYVEPTTSGGIQVKVSNLTYVTSSMISSTLLTSGVENCNVVAASPIEVSGTGALTGIMMLMRKPPEQL
;
A
#
# COMPACT_ATOMS: atom_id res chain seq x y z
N MET A 1 0.32 59.67 64.19
CA MET A 1 -0.01 59.90 62.77
C MET A 1 1.01 59.20 61.95
N VAL A 2 0.70 58.06 61.42
CA VAL A 2 1.31 57.54 60.24
C VAL A 2 0.55 56.31 59.79
N ASN A 3 0.11 56.35 58.59
CA ASN A 3 -0.76 55.30 58.02
C ASN A 3 0.09 54.29 57.26
N THR A 4 -0.03 53.05 57.57
CA THR A 4 0.69 51.97 56.91
C THR A 4 -0.28 51.24 55.95
N PRO A 5 0.00 51.12 54.70
CA PRO A 5 -0.83 50.30 53.83
C PRO A 5 -0.37 48.84 53.87
N ARG A 6 -1.31 48.03 54.11
CA ARG A 6 -1.27 46.58 54.23
C ARG A 6 -1.02 45.92 52.87
N ILE A 7 0.08 45.23 52.73
CA ILE A 7 0.36 44.42 51.54
C ILE A 7 -0.40 43.11 51.65
N MET A 8 -1.37 42.95 50.80
CA MET A 8 -2.08 41.67 50.64
C MET A 8 -1.24 40.70 49.81
N LYS A 9 -0.74 39.67 50.47
CA LYS A 9 -0.14 38.52 49.78
C LYS A 9 -1.22 37.70 49.13
N LYS A 10 -1.21 37.67 47.80
CA LYS A 10 -2.07 36.75 47.01
C LYS A 10 -1.52 35.34 47.11
N PHE A 11 -2.24 34.46 47.75
CA PHE A 11 -2.03 33.04 47.73
C PHE A 11 -2.39 32.51 46.35
N LYS A 12 -1.38 32.04 45.60
CA LYS A 12 -1.61 31.22 44.41
C LYS A 12 -1.85 29.79 44.84
N ARG A 13 -3.10 29.38 44.78
CA ARG A 13 -3.47 27.98 44.92
C ARG A 13 -3.06 27.26 43.63
N ALA A 14 -2.06 26.38 43.71
CA ALA A 14 -1.76 25.43 42.68
C ALA A 14 -2.78 24.30 42.73
N LEU A 15 -3.57 24.12 41.69
CA LEU A 15 -4.36 22.92 41.49
C LEU A 15 -3.45 21.81 40.97
N PRO A 16 -3.51 20.61 41.53
CA PRO A 16 -2.86 19.46 40.92
C PRO A 16 -3.69 19.05 39.70
N VAL A 17 -3.08 19.15 38.52
CA VAL A 17 -3.60 18.55 37.29
C VAL A 17 -3.42 17.04 37.42
N ALA A 18 -4.51 16.35 37.68
CA ALA A 18 -4.54 14.89 37.58
C ALA A 18 -4.41 14.53 36.12
N MET A 19 -3.24 14.04 35.76
CA MET A 19 -2.93 13.52 34.44
C MET A 19 -3.51 12.10 34.31
N ALA A 20 -4.74 12.01 33.80
CA ALA A 20 -5.31 10.73 33.43
C ALA A 20 -4.62 10.25 32.14
N ILE A 21 -3.67 9.34 32.26
CA ILE A 21 -3.11 8.61 31.15
C ILE A 21 -4.15 7.57 30.72
N VAL A 22 -4.95 7.92 29.73
CA VAL A 22 -5.78 6.96 29.02
C VAL A 22 -4.88 6.27 28.00
N LEU A 23 -4.38 5.09 28.36
CA LEU A 23 -3.77 4.15 27.41
C LEU A 23 -4.89 3.56 26.55
N GLY A 24 -5.37 4.34 25.61
CA GLY A 24 -6.19 3.88 24.50
C GLY A 24 -5.26 3.41 23.40
N SER A 25 -5.02 2.11 23.33
CA SER A 25 -4.43 1.48 22.15
C SER A 25 -5.46 1.55 21.01
N THR A 26 -5.55 2.69 20.35
CA THR A 26 -6.23 2.80 19.07
C THR A 26 -5.21 2.39 18.03
N ALA A 27 -5.34 1.15 17.53
CA ALA A 27 -4.80 0.84 16.22
C ALA A 27 -5.45 1.83 15.26
N ALA A 28 -4.73 2.89 14.91
CA ALA A 28 -5.19 3.80 13.88
C ALA A 28 -5.32 2.99 12.60
N PRO A 29 -6.46 3.02 11.90
CA PRO A 29 -6.55 2.44 10.58
C PRO A 29 -5.45 3.12 9.75
N LEU A 30 -4.68 2.33 9.00
CA LEU A 30 -3.78 2.85 7.97
C LEU A 30 -4.66 3.59 6.96
N VAL A 31 -4.87 4.87 7.21
CA VAL A 31 -5.50 5.76 6.24
C VAL A 31 -4.47 5.94 5.15
N VAL A 32 -4.63 5.19 4.07
CA VAL A 32 -3.96 5.52 2.80
C VAL A 32 -4.43 6.93 2.48
N ARG A 33 -3.54 7.91 2.70
CA ARG A 33 -3.85 9.31 2.42
C ARG A 33 -4.11 9.45 0.93
N ALA A 34 -5.05 10.29 0.57
CA ALA A 34 -5.39 10.64 -0.82
C ALA A 34 -4.22 11.27 -1.61
N ASP A 35 -3.07 11.43 -0.98
CA ASP A 35 -1.81 11.92 -1.54
C ASP A 35 -0.82 10.77 -1.82
N SER A 36 -1.26 9.53 -1.69
CA SER A 36 -0.45 8.35 -2.00
C SER A 36 -0.24 8.27 -3.50
N SER A 37 1.00 8.15 -3.90
CA SER A 37 1.38 8.04 -5.30
C SER A 37 0.77 6.79 -5.93
N LYS A 38 0.35 6.90 -7.19
CA LYS A 38 0.01 5.75 -8.02
C LYS A 38 1.24 4.87 -8.15
N VAL A 39 1.08 3.57 -8.07
CA VAL A 39 2.18 2.62 -8.14
C VAL A 39 1.95 1.66 -9.29
N VAL A 40 3.00 1.45 -10.09
CA VAL A 40 3.08 0.40 -11.12
C VAL A 40 4.10 -0.62 -10.69
N THR A 41 3.74 -1.89 -10.73
CA THR A 41 4.70 -2.99 -10.60
C THR A 41 4.90 -3.65 -11.95
N LEU A 42 6.13 -3.90 -12.33
CA LEU A 42 6.50 -4.49 -13.61
C LEU A 42 7.30 -5.76 -13.41
N GLY A 43 6.92 -6.83 -14.10
CA GLY A 43 7.72 -8.05 -14.14
C GLY A 43 9.10 -7.80 -14.77
N ALA A 44 10.15 -8.26 -14.10
CA ALA A 44 11.54 -8.02 -14.49
C ALA A 44 11.92 -8.61 -15.85
N ASN A 45 11.17 -9.61 -16.34
CA ASN A 45 11.45 -10.27 -17.63
C ASN A 45 10.73 -9.63 -18.82
N LEU A 46 10.00 -8.55 -18.62
CA LEU A 46 9.37 -7.78 -19.69
C LEU A 46 10.45 -7.09 -20.55
N THR A 47 10.25 -7.11 -21.86
CA THR A 47 11.01 -6.24 -22.78
C THR A 47 10.55 -4.79 -22.63
N ASP A 48 11.35 -3.83 -23.10
CA ASP A 48 10.98 -2.41 -23.07
C ASP A 48 9.68 -2.13 -23.83
N SER A 49 9.47 -2.81 -24.96
CA SER A 49 8.22 -2.71 -25.71
C SER A 49 7.01 -3.20 -24.89
N GLN A 50 7.17 -4.32 -24.17
CA GLN A 50 6.12 -4.84 -23.30
C GLN A 50 5.85 -3.91 -22.11
N LYS A 51 6.91 -3.35 -21.50
CA LYS A 51 6.76 -2.35 -20.43
C LYS A 51 5.97 -1.13 -20.92
N ASN A 52 6.30 -0.61 -22.08
CA ASN A 52 5.57 0.52 -22.68
C ASN A 52 4.10 0.17 -22.94
N SER A 53 3.81 -1.00 -23.50
CA SER A 53 2.43 -1.46 -23.70
C SER A 53 1.64 -1.57 -22.39
N MET A 54 2.30 -1.98 -21.30
CA MET A 54 1.65 -2.03 -19.98
C MET A 54 1.38 -0.64 -19.41
N TYR A 55 2.29 0.33 -19.58
CA TYR A 55 2.01 1.71 -19.19
C TYR A 55 0.82 2.29 -19.98
N GLU A 56 0.73 2.06 -21.27
CA GLU A 56 -0.42 2.46 -22.09
C GLU A 56 -1.70 1.78 -21.62
N TYR A 57 -1.66 0.49 -21.33
CA TYR A 57 -2.81 -0.27 -20.82
C TYR A 57 -3.31 0.27 -19.48
N PHE A 58 -2.42 0.68 -18.60
CA PHE A 58 -2.74 1.28 -17.30
C PHE A 58 -3.13 2.76 -17.40
N GLY A 59 -2.93 3.41 -18.55
CA GLY A 59 -3.20 4.83 -18.74
C GLY A 59 -2.28 5.74 -17.92
N THR A 60 -1.03 5.33 -17.72
CA THR A 60 -0.01 6.04 -16.96
C THR A 60 1.37 5.99 -17.65
N SER A 61 2.39 6.47 -16.97
CA SER A 61 3.78 6.48 -17.42
C SER A 61 4.74 6.44 -16.24
N SER A 62 6.00 6.15 -16.48
CA SER A 62 7.02 6.03 -15.43
C SER A 62 7.30 7.32 -14.65
N ASP A 63 6.94 8.47 -15.19
CA ASP A 63 7.05 9.78 -14.53
C ASP A 63 5.81 10.16 -13.71
N LYS A 64 4.70 9.43 -13.87
CA LYS A 64 3.41 9.69 -13.20
C LYS A 64 3.04 8.69 -12.12
N ALA A 65 3.83 7.64 -11.97
CA ALA A 65 3.62 6.61 -10.97
C ALA A 65 4.96 6.16 -10.38
N GLU A 66 4.96 5.75 -9.13
CA GLU A 66 6.10 5.02 -8.59
C GLU A 66 6.21 3.67 -9.29
N VAL A 67 7.43 3.25 -9.63
CA VAL A 67 7.66 1.99 -10.35
C VAL A 67 8.42 1.02 -9.46
N ILE A 68 7.89 -0.18 -9.31
CA ILE A 68 8.53 -1.30 -8.60
C ILE A 68 8.78 -2.42 -9.62
N GLU A 69 10.01 -2.85 -9.75
CA GLU A 69 10.34 -4.05 -10.51
C GLU A 69 10.20 -5.29 -9.63
N VAL A 70 9.55 -6.33 -10.15
CA VAL A 70 9.32 -7.60 -9.46
C VAL A 70 10.10 -8.70 -10.16
N THR A 71 10.98 -9.34 -9.42
CA THR A 71 11.79 -10.46 -9.90
C THR A 71 11.19 -11.81 -9.52
N ASN A 72 11.63 -12.90 -10.17
CA ASN A 72 11.23 -14.23 -9.74
C ASN A 72 11.75 -14.59 -8.34
N ALA A 73 12.88 -14.01 -7.91
CA ALA A 73 13.34 -14.15 -6.53
C ALA A 73 12.38 -13.52 -5.52
N ASP A 74 11.75 -12.40 -5.89
CA ASP A 74 10.71 -11.78 -5.06
C ASP A 74 9.47 -12.67 -5.00
N GLU A 75 9.03 -13.22 -6.14
CA GLU A 75 7.89 -14.16 -6.16
C GLU A 75 8.13 -15.36 -5.22
N ARG A 76 9.31 -15.96 -5.28
CA ARG A 76 9.65 -17.06 -4.38
C ARG A 76 9.67 -16.64 -2.92
N LYS A 77 10.24 -15.49 -2.61
CA LYS A 77 10.27 -14.96 -1.23
C LYS A 77 8.87 -14.78 -0.63
N TYR A 78 7.90 -14.38 -1.44
CA TYR A 78 6.54 -14.06 -0.96
C TYR A 78 5.56 -15.23 -1.09
N LEU A 79 5.75 -16.11 -2.05
CA LEU A 79 4.73 -17.10 -2.46
C LEU A 79 5.19 -18.54 -2.31
N GLU A 80 6.48 -18.82 -2.04
CA GLU A 80 6.94 -20.19 -1.78
C GLU A 80 6.18 -20.80 -0.60
N GLY A 81 5.63 -22.00 -0.81
CA GLY A 81 4.76 -22.65 0.17
C GLY A 81 3.32 -22.11 0.22
N VAL A 82 3.01 -21.05 -0.52
CA VAL A 82 1.67 -20.45 -0.64
C VAL A 82 1.04 -20.75 -1.99
N ALA A 83 1.81 -20.57 -3.06
CA ALA A 83 1.40 -20.93 -4.41
C ALA A 83 2.21 -22.14 -4.92
N PRO A 84 1.64 -22.99 -5.80
CA PRO A 84 2.38 -24.08 -6.43
C PRO A 84 3.58 -23.56 -7.23
N ASP A 85 4.67 -24.31 -7.21
CA ASP A 85 5.92 -23.95 -7.91
C ASP A 85 5.72 -23.73 -9.41
N GLU A 86 4.82 -24.50 -10.03
CA GLU A 86 4.46 -24.38 -11.45
C GLU A 86 3.80 -23.03 -11.75
N GLN A 87 3.09 -22.45 -10.77
CA GLN A 87 2.45 -21.14 -10.91
C GLN A 87 3.43 -20.00 -10.69
N ILE A 88 4.40 -20.17 -9.79
CA ILE A 88 5.48 -19.20 -9.57
C ILE A 88 6.41 -19.17 -10.79
N GLY A 89 6.74 -20.34 -11.33
CA GLY A 89 7.59 -20.48 -12.50
C GLY A 89 9.02 -19.96 -12.28
N THR A 90 9.64 -19.48 -13.36
CA THR A 90 11.03 -19.02 -13.37
C THR A 90 11.22 -17.61 -13.92
N ARG A 91 10.16 -16.99 -14.41
CA ARG A 91 10.19 -15.65 -15.04
C ARG A 91 8.96 -14.86 -14.63
N THR A 92 9.14 -13.54 -14.50
CA THR A 92 8.11 -12.61 -14.05
C THR A 92 7.71 -11.68 -15.20
N TYR A 93 6.47 -11.77 -15.66
CA TYR A 93 5.90 -10.95 -16.74
C TYR A 93 4.67 -10.15 -16.34
N SER A 94 3.96 -10.56 -15.29
CA SER A 94 2.76 -9.86 -14.87
C SER A 94 3.07 -8.58 -14.11
N CYS A 95 2.13 -7.64 -14.22
CA CYS A 95 2.23 -6.28 -13.72
C CYS A 95 1.00 -5.93 -12.91
N SER A 96 1.10 -4.94 -12.06
CA SER A 96 -0.05 -4.32 -11.42
C SER A 96 0.03 -2.80 -11.45
N TYR A 97 -1.14 -2.17 -11.43
CA TYR A 97 -1.32 -0.75 -11.22
C TYR A 97 -2.22 -0.57 -10.02
N VAL A 98 -1.79 0.20 -9.04
CA VAL A 98 -2.53 0.49 -7.82
C VAL A 98 -2.72 2.00 -7.70
N GLU A 99 -3.98 2.41 -7.61
CA GLU A 99 -4.38 3.80 -7.42
C GLU A 99 -5.20 3.91 -6.13
N PRO A 100 -4.65 4.54 -5.09
CA PRO A 100 -5.41 4.82 -3.87
C PRO A 100 -6.61 5.74 -4.16
N THR A 101 -7.74 5.46 -3.53
CA THR A 101 -8.95 6.26 -3.63
C THR A 101 -9.48 6.63 -2.24
N THR A 102 -10.32 7.64 -2.16
CA THR A 102 -10.92 8.10 -0.90
C THR A 102 -12.23 7.38 -0.55
N SER A 103 -12.81 6.69 -1.52
CA SER A 103 -14.10 5.97 -1.37
C SER A 103 -14.25 4.93 -2.48
N GLY A 104 -15.27 4.09 -2.39
CA GLY A 104 -15.64 3.13 -3.43
C GLY A 104 -15.16 1.70 -3.13
N GLY A 105 -14.42 1.49 -2.04
CA GLY A 105 -13.91 0.18 -1.68
C GLY A 105 -12.74 -0.26 -2.58
N ILE A 106 -12.40 -1.52 -2.52
CA ILE A 106 -11.36 -2.13 -3.34
C ILE A 106 -11.98 -2.60 -4.65
N GLN A 107 -11.55 -2.02 -5.76
CA GLN A 107 -11.97 -2.40 -7.11
C GLN A 107 -10.80 -3.08 -7.82
N VAL A 108 -10.97 -4.32 -8.25
CA VAL A 108 -9.89 -5.10 -8.90
C VAL A 108 -10.33 -5.59 -10.27
N LYS A 109 -9.52 -5.27 -11.29
CA LYS A 109 -9.61 -5.80 -12.64
C LYS A 109 -8.41 -6.68 -12.95
N VAL A 110 -8.65 -7.86 -13.53
CA VAL A 110 -7.62 -8.83 -13.91
C VAL A 110 -7.70 -9.08 -15.41
N SER A 111 -6.54 -9.14 -16.09
CA SER A 111 -6.45 -9.42 -17.54
C SER A 111 -5.22 -10.27 -17.85
N ASN A 112 -5.38 -11.30 -18.68
CA ASN A 112 -4.34 -12.25 -19.08
C ASN A 112 -3.64 -12.99 -17.93
N LEU A 113 -4.36 -13.22 -16.82
CA LEU A 113 -3.87 -13.99 -15.67
C LEU A 113 -4.70 -15.27 -15.51
N THR A 114 -4.02 -16.41 -15.43
CA THR A 114 -4.67 -17.74 -15.40
C THR A 114 -4.85 -18.31 -14.01
N TYR A 115 -4.07 -17.87 -13.03
CA TYR A 115 -4.08 -18.37 -11.66
C TYR A 115 -4.51 -17.31 -10.65
N VAL A 116 -3.89 -16.14 -10.66
CA VAL A 116 -4.22 -15.05 -9.74
C VAL A 116 -5.56 -14.42 -10.10
N THR A 117 -6.45 -14.35 -9.12
CA THR A 117 -7.81 -13.81 -9.27
C THR A 117 -7.98 -12.45 -8.60
N SER A 118 -9.03 -11.73 -8.99
CA SER A 118 -9.43 -10.47 -8.31
C SER A 118 -9.70 -10.68 -6.82
N SER A 119 -10.28 -11.82 -6.43
CA SER A 119 -10.54 -12.14 -5.03
C SER A 119 -9.26 -12.34 -4.22
N MET A 120 -8.23 -12.98 -4.79
CA MET A 120 -6.92 -13.12 -4.14
C MET A 120 -6.28 -11.77 -3.88
N ILE A 121 -6.32 -10.88 -4.86
CA ILE A 121 -5.79 -9.51 -4.73
C ILE A 121 -6.58 -8.71 -3.69
N SER A 122 -7.90 -8.73 -3.76
CA SER A 122 -8.76 -8.03 -2.80
C SER A 122 -8.52 -8.49 -1.37
N SER A 123 -8.40 -9.81 -1.15
CA SER A 123 -8.12 -10.38 0.17
C SER A 123 -6.76 -9.95 0.71
N THR A 124 -5.74 -9.91 -0.15
CA THR A 124 -4.40 -9.43 0.21
C THR A 124 -4.44 -7.97 0.66
N LEU A 125 -5.13 -7.11 -0.06
CA LEU A 125 -5.29 -5.69 0.25
C LEU A 125 -6.08 -5.48 1.55
N LEU A 126 -7.21 -6.16 1.71
CA LEU A 126 -8.03 -6.09 2.92
C LEU A 126 -7.27 -6.53 4.17
N THR A 127 -6.54 -7.63 4.10
CA THR A 127 -5.71 -8.11 5.24
C THR A 127 -4.56 -7.18 5.56
N SER A 128 -4.13 -6.35 4.60
CA SER A 128 -3.12 -5.31 4.80
C SER A 128 -3.70 -3.98 5.29
N GLY A 129 -5.04 -3.90 5.52
CA GLY A 129 -5.70 -2.71 6.04
C GLY A 129 -6.07 -1.67 4.98
N VAL A 130 -6.01 -2.01 3.69
CA VAL A 130 -6.46 -1.13 2.61
C VAL A 130 -7.99 -1.17 2.54
N GLU A 131 -8.63 0.00 2.53
CA GLU A 131 -10.09 0.12 2.45
C GLU A 131 -10.57 0.55 1.07
N ASN A 132 -9.82 1.40 0.38
CA ASN A 132 -10.24 2.00 -0.88
C ASN A 132 -9.06 2.09 -1.86
N CYS A 133 -9.18 1.44 -3.00
CA CYS A 133 -8.24 1.56 -4.12
C CYS A 133 -8.81 0.96 -5.41
N ASN A 134 -8.28 1.42 -6.53
CA ASN A 134 -8.44 0.77 -7.82
C ASN A 134 -7.17 -0.02 -8.15
N VAL A 135 -7.34 -1.26 -8.57
CA VAL A 135 -6.23 -2.13 -8.95
C VAL A 135 -6.50 -2.73 -10.32
N VAL A 136 -5.48 -2.71 -11.16
CA VAL A 136 -5.46 -3.47 -12.42
C VAL A 136 -4.25 -4.40 -12.36
N ALA A 137 -4.48 -5.70 -12.42
CA ALA A 137 -3.43 -6.70 -12.51
C ALA A 137 -3.50 -7.36 -13.90
N ALA A 138 -2.41 -7.26 -14.65
CA ALA A 138 -2.42 -7.69 -16.05
C ALA A 138 -1.05 -8.13 -16.54
N SER A 139 -1.03 -8.77 -17.70
CA SER A 139 0.20 -9.12 -18.41
C SER A 139 0.02 -8.93 -19.92
N PRO A 140 1.08 -8.58 -20.66
CA PRO A 140 1.02 -8.48 -22.11
C PRO A 140 0.87 -9.85 -22.79
N ILE A 141 1.16 -10.91 -22.09
CA ILE A 141 0.98 -12.32 -22.50
C ILE A 141 0.25 -13.08 -21.39
N GLU A 142 -0.38 -14.18 -21.72
CA GLU A 142 -1.07 -15.02 -20.71
C GLU A 142 -0.05 -15.70 -19.80
N VAL A 143 -0.20 -15.49 -18.47
CA VAL A 143 0.68 -16.03 -17.41
C VAL A 143 -0.12 -16.28 -16.11
N SER A 144 0.49 -16.92 -15.13
CA SER A 144 -0.14 -17.19 -13.82
C SER A 144 -0.60 -15.92 -13.07
N GLY A 145 0.16 -14.84 -13.15
CA GLY A 145 -0.12 -13.58 -12.44
C GLY A 145 0.57 -13.42 -11.09
N THR A 146 1.40 -14.37 -10.69
CA THR A 146 2.09 -14.35 -9.39
C THR A 146 3.00 -13.13 -9.22
N GLY A 147 3.61 -12.63 -10.30
CA GLY A 147 4.39 -11.38 -10.27
C GLY A 147 3.54 -10.16 -9.91
N ALA A 148 2.34 -10.03 -10.47
CA ALA A 148 1.42 -8.95 -10.14
C ALA A 148 1.00 -9.00 -8.65
N LEU A 149 0.66 -10.17 -8.14
CA LEU A 149 0.32 -10.37 -6.74
C LEU A 149 1.50 -10.06 -5.82
N THR A 150 2.70 -10.54 -6.17
CA THR A 150 3.93 -10.25 -5.44
C THR A 150 4.21 -8.76 -5.37
N GLY A 151 4.07 -8.04 -6.48
CA GLY A 151 4.24 -6.59 -6.52
C GLY A 151 3.30 -5.85 -5.57
N ILE A 152 2.05 -6.26 -5.50
CA ILE A 152 1.07 -5.73 -4.55
C ILE A 152 1.50 -6.03 -3.10
N MET A 153 1.97 -7.25 -2.81
CA MET A 153 2.46 -7.61 -1.48
C MET A 153 3.72 -6.82 -1.08
N MET A 154 4.62 -6.56 -2.03
CA MET A 154 5.80 -5.71 -1.82
C MET A 154 5.39 -4.27 -1.47
N LEU A 155 4.41 -3.71 -2.19
CA LEU A 155 3.87 -2.39 -1.92
C LEU A 155 3.30 -2.30 -0.50
N MET A 156 2.52 -3.30 -0.08
CA MET A 156 1.89 -3.31 1.26
C MET A 156 2.90 -3.44 2.41
N ARG A 157 4.14 -3.85 2.14
CA ARG A 157 5.20 -3.96 3.16
C ARG A 157 6.10 -2.74 3.25
N LYS A 158 5.95 -1.75 2.37
CA LYS A 158 6.67 -0.49 2.51
C LYS A 158 6.21 0.25 3.75
N PRO A 159 7.12 0.86 4.52
CA PRO A 159 6.73 1.74 5.62
C PRO A 159 5.87 2.90 5.10
N PRO A 160 4.87 3.37 5.86
CA PRO A 160 3.98 4.46 5.43
C PRO A 160 4.68 5.78 5.12
N GLU A 161 5.94 5.94 5.53
CA GLU A 161 6.77 7.12 5.23
C GLU A 161 7.35 7.14 3.80
N GLN A 162 7.18 6.04 3.04
CA GLN A 162 7.71 5.89 1.68
C GLN A 162 6.60 5.69 0.61
N LEU A 163 5.35 5.93 1.00
CA LEU A 163 4.18 5.89 0.12
C LEU A 163 3.62 7.29 -0.12
#